data_5758ca2d4ebd9b667ddf9d9d8b565e2a
#
_entry.id   5758ca2d4ebd9b667ddf9d9d8b565e2a
#
_cell.length_a   1.000
_cell.length_b   1.000
_cell.length_c   1.000
_cell.angle_alpha   90.00
_cell.angle_beta   90.00
_cell.angle_gamma   90.00
#
_symmetry.space_group_name_H-M   'P 1'
#
loop_
_entity.id
_entity.type
_entity.pdbx_description
1 polymer ?
#
loop_
_entity_poly.entity_id
_entity_poly.type
_entity_poly.pdbx_seq_one_letter_code
_entity_poly.pdbx_strand_id
1 'polypeptide(L)'
;PLLERARLMGLPVSIPFDAEVSIKWQDDLFTANSTNHSPDGLKVLDFSSLWAGPLCSHLLLNLGCKVVKVESRNRRDISGSATPRLFSVLNKDKELLIVDFQNEAELEPLRQMICDADIVIEGSRPRAFEALGIDRRSIRSLQTSAQHHNQLWLSLTAYGRFGAAAEWVGFGDDVAAS
;
A
#
# COMPACT_ATOMS: atom_id res chain seq x y z
N PRO A 1 24.18 17.22 7.45
CA PRO A 1 23.53 18.47 7.81
C PRO A 1 22.46 18.91 6.83
N LEU A 2 22.78 19.18 5.51
CA LEU A 2 21.78 19.69 4.58
C LEU A 2 20.79 18.58 4.15
N LEU A 3 21.29 17.43 3.75
CA LEU A 3 20.52 16.25 3.37
C LEU A 3 19.59 15.81 4.51
N GLU A 4 20.12 15.76 5.72
CA GLU A 4 19.34 15.36 6.90
C GLU A 4 18.20 16.34 7.20
N ARG A 5 18.45 17.64 7.08
CA ARG A 5 17.41 18.68 7.20
C ARG A 5 16.33 18.54 6.11
N ALA A 6 16.73 18.30 4.87
CA ALA A 6 15.80 18.11 3.77
C ALA A 6 14.89 16.89 4.02
N ARG A 7 15.44 15.77 4.48
CA ARG A 7 14.69 14.57 4.87
C ARG A 7 13.72 14.81 6.03
N LEU A 8 14.16 15.54 7.06
CA LEU A 8 13.29 15.94 8.18
C LEU A 8 12.12 16.84 7.73
N MET A 9 12.33 17.65 6.72
CA MET A 9 11.27 18.48 6.09
C MET A 9 10.35 17.66 5.16
N GLY A 10 10.60 16.36 4.99
CA GLY A 10 9.83 15.50 4.12
C GLY A 10 10.08 15.69 2.64
N LEU A 11 11.24 16.23 2.28
CA LEU A 11 11.65 16.34 0.87
C LEU A 11 12.21 15.00 0.38
N PRO A 12 11.88 14.58 -0.85
CA PRO A 12 12.43 13.39 -1.49
C PRO A 12 13.86 13.69 -1.96
N VAL A 13 14.84 13.32 -1.15
CA VAL A 13 16.26 13.56 -1.44
C VAL A 13 17.08 12.32 -1.07
N SER A 14 17.97 11.90 -1.96
CA SER A 14 18.89 10.79 -1.78
C SER A 14 20.31 11.18 -2.14
N ILE A 15 21.27 10.34 -1.75
CA ILE A 15 22.64 10.39 -2.24
C ILE A 15 22.75 9.36 -3.36
N PRO A 16 23.24 9.72 -4.54
CA PRO A 16 23.41 8.76 -5.62
C PRO A 16 24.28 7.56 -5.18
N PHE A 17 23.82 6.36 -5.47
CA PHE A 17 24.51 5.09 -5.17
C PHE A 17 24.65 4.72 -3.69
N ASP A 18 23.82 5.25 -2.80
CA ASP A 18 23.86 4.99 -1.35
C ASP A 18 22.88 3.90 -0.88
N ALA A 19 22.02 3.39 -1.75
CA ALA A 19 21.04 2.39 -1.38
C ALA A 19 21.30 1.04 -2.03
N GLU A 20 21.39 0.00 -1.23
CA GLU A 20 21.16 -1.38 -1.69
C GLU A 20 19.64 -1.59 -1.86
N VAL A 21 19.18 -1.70 -3.10
CA VAL A 21 17.81 -2.12 -3.36
C VAL A 21 17.66 -3.57 -2.93
N SER A 22 16.99 -3.82 -1.83
CA SER A 22 16.69 -5.16 -1.37
C SER A 22 15.18 -5.37 -1.25
N ILE A 23 14.67 -6.40 -1.93
CA ILE A 23 13.33 -6.92 -1.64
C ILE A 23 13.44 -7.70 -0.33
N LYS A 24 12.84 -7.19 0.73
CA LYS A 24 12.78 -7.89 2.02
C LYS A 24 11.46 -8.63 2.12
N TRP A 25 11.55 -9.95 2.14
CA TRP A 25 10.41 -10.80 2.49
C TRP A 25 10.39 -10.93 4.01
N GLN A 26 9.24 -10.68 4.62
CA GLN A 26 9.03 -11.08 6.01
C GLN A 26 8.51 -12.50 6.01
N ASP A 27 9.40 -13.45 6.27
CA ASP A 27 9.17 -14.89 6.10
C ASP A 27 8.18 -15.54 7.07
N ASP A 28 7.55 -14.80 7.96
CA ASP A 28 6.72 -15.38 9.01
C ASP A 28 5.50 -16.15 8.50
N LEU A 29 5.23 -16.18 7.19
CA LEU A 29 3.94 -16.69 6.69
C LEU A 29 3.93 -17.39 5.32
N PHE A 30 5.03 -17.53 4.63
CA PHE A 30 5.04 -18.29 3.38
C PHE A 30 5.37 -19.76 3.59
N THR A 31 4.42 -20.53 4.09
CA THR A 31 4.32 -21.94 3.68
C THR A 31 3.65 -21.91 2.31
N ALA A 32 4.46 -21.92 1.26
CA ALA A 32 3.96 -22.09 -0.09
C ALA A 32 3.41 -23.52 -0.23
N ASN A 33 2.17 -23.70 0.16
CA ASN A 33 1.39 -24.81 -0.35
C ASN A 33 1.11 -24.43 -1.80
N SER A 34 1.88 -25.02 -2.70
CA SER A 34 1.72 -24.86 -4.16
C SER A 34 0.43 -25.54 -4.63
N THR A 35 -0.69 -25.00 -4.25
CA THR A 35 -1.94 -25.28 -4.94
C THR A 35 -2.05 -24.19 -6.01
N ASN A 36 -2.17 -24.62 -7.29
CA ASN A 36 -2.45 -23.72 -8.41
C ASN A 36 -3.80 -23.04 -8.20
N HIS A 37 -3.84 -22.02 -7.36
CA HIS A 37 -5.03 -21.19 -7.20
C HIS A 37 -5.02 -20.14 -8.29
N SER A 38 -6.09 -20.10 -9.06
CA SER A 38 -6.38 -18.98 -9.93
C SER A 38 -6.50 -17.71 -9.08
N PRO A 39 -5.96 -16.57 -9.50
CA PRO A 39 -6.19 -15.29 -8.84
C PRO A 39 -7.63 -14.80 -9.00
N ASP A 40 -8.44 -15.48 -9.82
CA ASP A 40 -9.81 -15.10 -10.10
C ASP A 40 -10.67 -15.04 -8.83
N GLY A 41 -11.33 -13.90 -8.66
CA GLY A 41 -12.22 -13.64 -7.53
C GLY A 41 -11.55 -13.20 -6.23
N LEU A 42 -10.21 -13.21 -6.12
CA LEU A 42 -9.51 -12.70 -4.94
C LEU A 42 -9.84 -11.22 -4.70
N LYS A 43 -10.05 -10.87 -3.44
CA LYS A 43 -10.39 -9.52 -2.99
C LYS A 43 -9.11 -8.72 -2.74
N VAL A 44 -8.94 -7.61 -3.46
CA VAL A 44 -7.80 -6.71 -3.33
C VAL A 44 -8.26 -5.36 -2.84
N LEU A 45 -7.65 -4.86 -1.76
CA LEU A 45 -7.79 -3.48 -1.31
C LEU A 45 -6.55 -2.69 -1.71
N ASP A 46 -6.75 -1.63 -2.49
CA ASP A 46 -5.69 -0.77 -3.01
C ASP A 46 -5.74 0.60 -2.33
N PHE A 47 -4.88 0.81 -1.34
CA PHE A 47 -4.67 2.09 -0.63
C PHE A 47 -3.54 2.91 -1.25
N SER A 48 -2.96 2.45 -2.33
CA SER A 48 -1.81 3.11 -2.94
C SER A 48 -2.21 4.33 -3.76
N SER A 49 -1.25 5.14 -4.11
CA SER A 49 -1.43 6.34 -4.93
C SER A 49 -0.39 6.41 -6.03
N LEU A 50 -0.55 7.34 -6.93
CA LEU A 50 0.36 7.65 -8.03
C LEU A 50 0.41 6.54 -9.09
N TRP A 51 1.48 5.75 -9.14
CA TRP A 51 1.74 4.86 -10.26
C TRP A 51 1.90 3.39 -9.87
N ALA A 52 2.92 3.04 -9.10
CA ALA A 52 3.34 1.64 -8.92
C ALA A 52 2.26 0.75 -8.29
N GLY A 53 1.61 1.20 -7.23
CA GLY A 53 0.53 0.46 -6.59
C GLY A 53 -0.73 0.37 -7.44
N PRO A 54 -1.23 1.49 -8.02
CA PRO A 54 -2.35 1.45 -8.94
C PRO A 54 -2.10 0.58 -10.18
N LEU A 55 -0.86 0.50 -10.68
CA LEU A 55 -0.49 -0.42 -11.75
C LEU A 55 -0.53 -1.88 -11.28
N CYS A 56 0.03 -2.17 -10.11
CA CYS A 56 0.00 -3.51 -9.54
C CYS A 56 -1.46 -4.01 -9.39
N SER A 57 -2.31 -3.22 -8.77
CA SER A 57 -3.73 -3.58 -8.59
C SER A 57 -4.51 -3.64 -9.91
N HIS A 58 -4.14 -2.83 -10.92
CA HIS A 58 -4.70 -2.93 -12.27
C HIS A 58 -4.33 -4.26 -12.96
N LEU A 59 -3.08 -4.72 -12.80
CA LEU A 59 -2.66 -6.02 -13.33
C LEU A 59 -3.42 -7.17 -12.62
N LEU A 60 -3.61 -7.09 -11.31
CA LEU A 60 -4.41 -8.06 -10.56
C LEU A 60 -5.88 -8.07 -11.02
N LEU A 61 -6.47 -6.90 -11.29
CA LEU A 61 -7.81 -6.80 -11.87
C LEU A 61 -7.89 -7.54 -13.21
N ASN A 62 -6.91 -7.36 -14.09
CA ASN A 62 -6.85 -8.06 -15.38
C ASN A 62 -6.64 -9.58 -15.24
N LEU A 63 -6.17 -10.05 -14.09
CA LEU A 63 -6.08 -11.48 -13.75
C LEU A 63 -7.35 -12.03 -13.11
N GLY A 64 -8.43 -11.24 -13.02
CA GLY A 64 -9.73 -11.66 -12.48
C GLY A 64 -9.96 -11.31 -11.01
N CYS A 65 -9.03 -10.63 -10.33
CA CYS A 65 -9.25 -10.18 -8.96
C CYS A 65 -10.34 -9.11 -8.89
N LYS A 66 -11.01 -9.03 -7.74
CA LYS A 66 -11.95 -7.95 -7.41
C LYS A 66 -11.19 -6.84 -6.67
N VAL A 67 -11.02 -5.70 -7.31
CA VAL A 67 -10.19 -4.62 -6.77
C VAL A 67 -11.05 -3.46 -6.30
N VAL A 68 -10.89 -3.09 -5.03
CA VAL A 68 -11.46 -1.87 -4.44
C VAL A 68 -10.32 -0.89 -4.19
N LYS A 69 -10.35 0.24 -4.87
CA LYS A 69 -9.45 1.37 -4.59
C LYS A 69 -10.03 2.18 -3.46
N VAL A 70 -9.27 2.31 -2.37
CA VAL A 70 -9.66 3.07 -1.19
C VAL A 70 -8.96 4.43 -1.21
N GLU A 71 -9.74 5.50 -1.15
CA GLU A 71 -9.24 6.87 -1.11
C GLU A 71 -9.75 7.65 0.10
N SER A 72 -8.91 8.52 0.61
CA SER A 72 -9.32 9.47 1.64
C SER A 72 -10.26 10.53 1.07
N ARG A 73 -11.36 10.82 1.77
CA ARG A 73 -12.26 11.92 1.44
C ARG A 73 -11.54 13.28 1.42
N ASN A 74 -10.64 13.47 2.40
CA ASN A 74 -9.94 14.73 2.62
C ASN A 74 -8.60 14.83 1.88
N ARG A 75 -8.07 13.70 1.36
CA ARG A 75 -6.79 13.65 0.65
C ARG A 75 -6.86 12.64 -0.50
N ARG A 76 -7.42 13.10 -1.61
CA ARG A 76 -7.53 12.31 -2.84
C ARG A 76 -6.16 12.08 -3.49
N ASP A 77 -6.09 11.04 -4.30
CA ASP A 77 -4.89 10.77 -5.10
C ASP A 77 -4.62 11.95 -6.05
N ILE A 78 -3.45 12.59 -5.89
CA ILE A 78 -3.06 13.74 -6.69
C ILE A 78 -2.93 13.40 -8.19
N SER A 79 -2.66 12.16 -8.54
CA SER A 79 -2.56 11.74 -9.94
C SER A 79 -3.89 11.90 -10.69
N GLY A 80 -5.02 11.89 -9.98
CA GLY A 80 -6.33 12.17 -10.56
C GLY A 80 -6.44 13.58 -11.16
N SER A 81 -5.73 14.56 -10.62
CA SER A 81 -5.67 15.93 -11.15
C SER A 81 -4.42 16.22 -11.97
N ALA A 82 -3.26 15.72 -11.53
CA ALA A 82 -1.98 15.98 -12.18
C ALA A 82 -1.77 15.19 -13.49
N THR A 83 -2.22 13.93 -13.52
CA THR A 83 -2.10 13.02 -14.67
C THR A 83 -3.41 12.26 -14.93
N PRO A 84 -4.51 12.96 -15.32
CA PRO A 84 -5.85 12.37 -15.39
C PRO A 84 -5.95 11.14 -16.31
N ARG A 85 -5.24 11.15 -17.42
CA ARG A 85 -5.23 10.02 -18.36
C ARG A 85 -4.62 8.76 -17.74
N LEU A 86 -3.46 8.92 -17.09
CA LEU A 86 -2.79 7.80 -16.41
C LEU A 86 -3.64 7.27 -15.25
N PHE A 87 -4.17 8.19 -14.42
CA PHE A 87 -5.09 7.83 -13.34
C PHE A 87 -6.29 7.04 -13.84
N SER A 88 -6.94 7.52 -14.92
CA SER A 88 -8.09 6.86 -15.51
C SER A 88 -7.76 5.46 -16.02
N VAL A 89 -6.62 5.28 -16.71
CA VAL A 89 -6.18 3.97 -17.21
C VAL A 89 -5.91 3.00 -16.06
N LEU A 90 -5.15 3.44 -15.05
CA LEU A 90 -4.73 2.58 -13.94
C LEU A 90 -5.88 2.22 -12.99
N ASN A 91 -6.91 3.04 -12.92
CA ASN A 91 -8.04 2.83 -12.00
C ASN A 91 -9.35 2.47 -12.70
N LYS A 92 -9.32 2.34 -14.02
CA LYS A 92 -10.48 1.89 -14.81
C LYS A 92 -10.96 0.53 -14.28
N ASP A 93 -12.26 0.41 -14.16
CA ASP A 93 -12.98 -0.81 -13.77
C ASP A 93 -12.70 -1.29 -12.32
N LYS A 94 -11.94 -0.56 -11.52
CA LYS A 94 -11.85 -0.77 -10.07
C LYS A 94 -13.08 -0.15 -9.38
N GLU A 95 -13.57 -0.81 -8.35
CA GLU A 95 -14.52 -0.19 -7.43
C GLU A 95 -13.82 0.93 -6.64
N LEU A 96 -14.48 2.08 -6.45
CA LEU A 96 -13.94 3.20 -5.70
C LEU A 96 -14.67 3.34 -4.37
N LEU A 97 -13.93 3.21 -3.26
CA LEU A 97 -14.39 3.47 -1.91
C LEU A 97 -13.75 4.75 -1.37
N ILE A 98 -14.59 5.72 -1.01
CA ILE A 98 -14.14 6.98 -0.42
C ILE A 98 -14.45 6.95 1.07
N VAL A 99 -13.41 7.08 1.91
CA VAL A 99 -13.49 6.98 3.36
C VAL A 99 -13.03 8.26 4.03
N ASP A 100 -13.75 8.71 5.03
CA ASP A 100 -13.24 9.70 5.98
C ASP A 100 -12.47 8.99 7.09
N PHE A 101 -11.15 9.01 7.01
CA PHE A 101 -10.26 8.40 8.01
C PHE A 101 -10.28 9.09 9.38
N GLN A 102 -11.02 10.19 9.54
CA GLN A 102 -11.25 10.85 10.83
C GLN A 102 -12.58 10.41 11.47
N ASN A 103 -13.41 9.66 10.73
CA ASN A 103 -14.69 9.17 11.20
C ASN A 103 -14.60 7.69 11.58
N GLU A 104 -14.66 7.40 12.88
CA GLU A 104 -14.58 6.03 13.40
C GLU A 104 -15.70 5.13 12.88
N ALA A 105 -16.89 5.68 12.61
CA ALA A 105 -18.00 4.92 12.04
C ALA A 105 -17.73 4.46 10.59
N GLU A 106 -16.83 5.13 9.87
CA GLU A 106 -16.37 4.69 8.54
C GLU A 106 -15.12 3.79 8.63
N LEU A 107 -14.29 3.97 9.68
CA LEU A 107 -13.10 3.15 9.88
C LEU A 107 -13.42 1.71 10.31
N GLU A 108 -14.42 1.50 11.15
CA GLU A 108 -14.75 0.16 11.64
C GLU A 108 -15.18 -0.80 10.51
N PRO A 109 -16.09 -0.44 9.60
CA PRO A 109 -16.37 -1.26 8.41
C PRO A 109 -15.14 -1.47 7.53
N LEU A 110 -14.26 -0.46 7.40
CA LEU A 110 -13.04 -0.59 6.63
C LEU A 110 -12.08 -1.61 7.25
N ARG A 111 -11.92 -1.63 8.58
CA ARG A 111 -11.11 -2.64 9.28
C ARG A 111 -11.62 -4.06 8.98
N GLN A 112 -12.94 -4.23 9.01
CA GLN A 112 -13.53 -5.52 8.66
C GLN A 112 -13.24 -5.89 7.18
N MET A 113 -13.37 -4.94 6.25
CA MET A 113 -13.02 -5.18 4.84
C MET A 113 -11.55 -5.57 4.67
N ILE A 114 -10.64 -4.94 5.44
CA ILE A 114 -9.21 -5.28 5.42
C ILE A 114 -8.99 -6.68 5.98
N CYS A 115 -9.70 -7.07 7.05
CA CYS A 115 -9.62 -8.42 7.60
C CYS A 115 -10.04 -9.49 6.58
N ASP A 116 -11.02 -9.19 5.75
CA ASP A 116 -11.62 -10.11 4.77
C ASP A 116 -10.96 -10.06 3.39
N ALA A 117 -9.98 -9.18 3.19
CA ALA A 117 -9.24 -9.06 1.94
C ALA A 117 -8.19 -10.18 1.81
N ASP A 118 -7.99 -10.67 0.60
CA ASP A 118 -6.92 -11.61 0.27
C ASP A 118 -5.59 -10.88 0.04
N ILE A 119 -5.66 -9.67 -0.54
CA ILE A 119 -4.49 -8.84 -0.85
C ILE A 119 -4.74 -7.41 -0.39
N VAL A 120 -3.78 -6.84 0.32
CA VAL A 120 -3.74 -5.41 0.68
C VAL A 120 -2.51 -4.78 0.05
N ILE A 121 -2.71 -3.70 -0.69
CA ILE A 121 -1.63 -2.91 -1.31
C ILE A 121 -1.65 -1.52 -0.69
N GLU A 122 -0.53 -1.09 -0.14
CA GLU A 122 -0.42 0.23 0.46
C GLU A 122 0.90 0.91 0.12
N GLY A 123 0.90 2.25 0.09
CA GLY A 123 2.08 3.07 -0.17
C GLY A 123 2.23 4.22 0.83
N SER A 124 1.58 4.10 1.98
CA SER A 124 1.63 5.11 3.03
C SER A 124 2.88 4.96 3.89
N ARG A 125 3.29 6.06 4.53
CA ARG A 125 4.29 5.95 5.60
C ARG A 125 3.76 5.10 6.75
N PRO A 126 4.61 4.32 7.44
CA PRO A 126 4.18 3.38 8.49
C PRO A 126 3.26 4.01 9.53
N ARG A 127 3.63 5.17 10.06
CA ARG A 127 2.85 5.89 11.08
C ARG A 127 1.41 6.25 10.66
N ALA A 128 1.14 6.38 9.35
CA ALA A 128 -0.19 6.78 8.90
C ALA A 128 -1.21 5.67 9.14
N PHE A 129 -0.85 4.42 8.84
CA PHE A 129 -1.71 3.27 9.07
C PHE A 129 -1.74 2.86 10.55
N GLU A 130 -0.63 2.98 11.25
CA GLU A 130 -0.54 2.73 12.70
C GLU A 130 -1.46 3.66 13.49
N ALA A 131 -1.45 4.96 13.16
CA ALA A 131 -2.32 5.95 13.82
C ALA A 131 -3.83 5.68 13.61
N LEU A 132 -4.19 5.00 12.52
CA LEU A 132 -5.59 4.64 12.21
C LEU A 132 -5.96 3.23 12.71
N GLY A 133 -5.01 2.47 13.24
CA GLY A 133 -5.22 1.07 13.64
C GLY A 133 -5.59 0.15 12.46
N ILE A 134 -5.12 0.48 11.25
CA ILE A 134 -5.32 -0.31 10.03
C ILE A 134 -4.00 -0.84 9.44
N ASP A 135 -2.91 -0.76 10.19
CA ASP A 135 -1.65 -1.40 9.84
C ASP A 135 -1.75 -2.93 9.97
N ARG A 136 -0.81 -3.64 9.32
CA ARG A 136 -0.81 -5.09 9.30
C ARG A 136 -0.87 -5.74 10.69
N ARG A 137 -0.17 -5.17 11.69
CA ARG A 137 -0.15 -5.72 13.05
C ARG A 137 -1.51 -5.56 13.72
N SER A 138 -2.11 -4.37 13.63
CA SER A 138 -3.42 -4.06 14.20
C SER A 138 -4.50 -4.95 13.57
N ILE A 139 -4.54 -5.05 12.24
CA ILE A 139 -5.48 -5.91 11.51
C ILE A 139 -5.30 -7.38 11.90
N ARG A 140 -4.06 -7.86 11.97
CA ARG A 140 -3.80 -9.25 12.36
C ARG A 140 -4.34 -9.60 13.75
N SER A 141 -4.36 -8.64 14.68
CA SER A 141 -4.93 -8.86 16.01
C SER A 141 -6.46 -8.96 16.01
N LEU A 142 -7.12 -8.44 14.98
CA LEU A 142 -8.58 -8.50 14.79
C LEU A 142 -9.03 -9.74 14.01
N GLN A 143 -8.15 -10.31 13.19
CA GLN A 143 -8.45 -11.45 12.34
C GLN A 143 -8.65 -12.73 13.15
N THR A 144 -9.56 -13.58 12.68
CA THR A 144 -9.70 -14.96 13.17
C THR A 144 -8.56 -15.84 12.64
N SER A 145 -8.34 -17.00 13.29
CA SER A 145 -7.30 -17.94 12.85
C SER A 145 -7.46 -18.40 11.39
N ALA A 146 -8.68 -18.44 10.87
CA ALA A 146 -8.93 -18.79 9.47
C ALA A 146 -8.55 -17.68 8.49
N GLN A 147 -8.64 -16.40 8.90
CA GLN A 147 -8.26 -15.24 8.08
C GLN A 147 -6.75 -14.99 8.07
N HIS A 148 -6.02 -15.45 9.09
CA HIS A 148 -4.57 -15.21 9.24
C HIS A 148 -3.72 -15.86 8.16
N HIS A 149 -4.17 -16.96 7.54
CA HIS A 149 -3.27 -17.83 6.79
C HIS A 149 -3.05 -17.45 5.33
N ASN A 150 -3.85 -16.55 4.75
CA ASN A 150 -3.86 -16.34 3.31
C ASN A 150 -3.76 -14.88 2.86
N GLN A 151 -3.67 -13.90 3.77
CA GLN A 151 -3.63 -12.50 3.38
C GLN A 151 -2.22 -12.06 2.97
N LEU A 152 -2.06 -11.63 1.72
CA LEU A 152 -0.86 -10.97 1.24
C LEU A 152 -0.93 -9.46 1.53
N TRP A 153 0.10 -8.93 2.18
CA TRP A 153 0.24 -7.51 2.44
C TRP A 153 1.46 -6.95 1.69
N LEU A 154 1.21 -6.12 0.68
CA LEU A 154 2.22 -5.48 -0.15
C LEU A 154 2.39 -4.03 0.26
N SER A 155 3.55 -3.68 0.81
CA SER A 155 3.92 -2.31 1.15
C SER A 155 4.90 -1.75 0.13
N LEU A 156 4.51 -0.69 -0.55
CA LEU A 156 5.35 0.05 -1.48
C LEU A 156 6.05 1.18 -0.73
N THR A 157 7.33 1.06 -0.54
CA THR A 157 8.12 2.00 0.26
C THR A 157 9.37 2.42 -0.51
N ALA A 158 9.86 3.63 -0.23
CA ALA A 158 11.13 4.09 -0.77
C ALA A 158 12.32 3.47 -0.01
N TYR A 159 12.23 3.40 1.32
CA TYR A 159 13.35 3.03 2.20
C TYR A 159 12.99 1.91 3.19
N GLY A 160 11.97 1.12 2.89
CA GLY A 160 11.47 0.07 3.78
C GLY A 160 10.54 0.59 4.88
N ARG A 161 10.04 -0.33 5.72
CA ARG A 161 9.09 0.00 6.80
C ARG A 161 9.73 0.08 8.18
N PHE A 162 11.02 -0.22 8.29
CA PHE A 162 11.74 -0.31 9.55
C PHE A 162 13.02 0.49 9.52
N GLY A 163 13.48 0.91 10.72
CA GLY A 163 14.69 1.68 10.87
C GLY A 163 14.50 3.19 10.71
N ALA A 164 15.60 3.93 10.82
CA ALA A 164 15.58 5.39 10.84
C ALA A 164 15.05 6.03 9.54
N ALA A 165 15.16 5.32 8.43
CA ALA A 165 14.74 5.80 7.11
C ALA A 165 13.26 5.50 6.77
N ALA A 166 12.55 4.72 7.57
CA ALA A 166 11.19 4.27 7.25
C ALA A 166 10.18 5.40 7.04
N GLU A 167 10.42 6.56 7.66
CA GLU A 167 9.57 7.74 7.53
C GLU A 167 10.04 8.73 6.45
N TRP A 168 11.13 8.43 5.76
CA TRP A 168 11.61 9.29 4.68
C TRP A 168 10.70 9.22 3.48
N VAL A 169 10.62 10.34 2.74
CA VAL A 169 9.89 10.42 1.49
C VAL A 169 10.83 10.10 0.34
N GLY A 170 10.38 9.27 -0.58
CA GLY A 170 11.06 8.99 -1.83
C GLY A 170 10.07 8.65 -2.93
N PHE A 171 10.43 8.99 -4.14
CA PHE A 171 9.74 8.58 -5.36
C PHE A 171 10.64 7.65 -6.19
N GLY A 172 10.09 7.03 -7.23
CA GLY A 172 10.83 6.03 -7.98
C GLY A 172 12.11 6.54 -8.63
N ASP A 173 12.15 7.80 -9.04
CA ASP A 173 13.30 8.44 -9.69
C ASP A 173 14.44 8.74 -8.70
N ASP A 174 14.15 9.32 -7.53
CA ASP A 174 15.18 9.59 -6.52
C ASP A 174 15.67 8.32 -5.82
N VAL A 175 14.78 7.34 -5.60
CA VAL A 175 15.16 6.04 -5.03
C VAL A 175 15.98 5.21 -6.02
N ALA A 176 15.67 5.26 -7.32
CA ALA A 176 16.45 4.55 -8.34
C ALA A 176 17.83 5.16 -8.58
N ALA A 177 18.06 6.42 -8.19
CA ALA A 177 19.33 7.11 -8.31
C ALA A 177 20.24 6.95 -7.07
N SER A 178 19.72 6.37 -5.98
CA SER A 178 20.45 6.22 -4.70
C SER A 178 21.23 4.92 -4.57
#